data_39b0c8d3883351c5c785dab59b875e97
#
_entry.id   39b0c8d3883351c5c785dab59b875e97
#
_cell.length_a   1.000
_cell.length_b   1.000
_cell.length_c   1.000
_cell.angle_alpha   90.00
_cell.angle_beta   90.00
_cell.angle_gamma   90.00
#
_symmetry.space_group_name_H-M   'P 1'
#
loop_
_entity.id
_entity.type
_entity.pdbx_description
1 polymer ?
#
loop_
_entity_poly.entity_id
_entity_poly.type
_entity_poly.pdbx_seq_one_letter_code
_entity_poly.pdbx_strand_id
1 'polypeptide(L)'
;MKVIEYSKAMGLDMIQGDHEDAPGQLELNWTYDNVLRNADRLSTYRQICAQVARENGLIACFMTKPFMGVSASGCHTNMSLWKGGKTSVNKLGNKKLPGVDEVFSYVSGGTNTFMPDTKDPQLPGKIGLQSIAGIMKHLPALTALGSSTVNSYRRLWDQGFWAPVYADWGYQNRTCGLRVSAPGRFEYRSVDSMHNPYLLGAALLKACDEGISKKMKPSAPESRNIYEAQKAGKDVKKLPLSLGEALERLSEDEVIKSALPDEMYKVFHWYKNDEWEKFLGATTQWDLDTYLDCLP
;
A
#
# COMPACT_ATOMS: atom_id res chain seq x y z
N MET A 1 8.29 1.18 23.14
CA MET A 1 7.36 0.12 23.59
C MET A 1 5.94 0.63 23.89
N LYS A 2 5.73 1.85 24.38
CA LYS A 2 4.40 2.43 24.65
C LYS A 2 3.41 2.35 23.49
N VAL A 3 3.85 2.54 22.22
CA VAL A 3 2.96 2.40 21.04
C VAL A 3 2.35 0.99 21.00
N ILE A 4 3.14 -0.05 21.24
CA ILE A 4 2.66 -1.45 21.23
C ILE A 4 1.68 -1.67 22.39
N GLU A 5 1.96 -1.15 23.57
CA GLU A 5 1.09 -1.28 24.75
C GLU A 5 -0.26 -0.62 24.52
N TYR A 6 -0.27 0.63 24.03
CA TYR A 6 -1.51 1.35 23.72
C TYR A 6 -2.27 0.71 22.55
N SER A 7 -1.55 0.24 21.52
CA SER A 7 -2.18 -0.47 20.41
C SER A 7 -2.87 -1.75 20.87
N LYS A 8 -2.22 -2.55 21.73
CA LYS A 8 -2.84 -3.75 22.32
C LYS A 8 -4.05 -3.40 23.19
N ALA A 9 -3.97 -2.35 23.99
CA ALA A 9 -5.09 -1.88 24.82
C ALA A 9 -6.29 -1.43 23.97
N MET A 10 -6.04 -0.90 22.76
CA MET A 10 -7.05 -0.52 21.77
C MET A 10 -7.53 -1.70 20.90
N GLY A 11 -7.07 -2.91 21.13
CA GLY A 11 -7.48 -4.11 20.41
C GLY A 11 -6.80 -4.32 19.06
N LEU A 12 -5.64 -3.69 18.83
CA LEU A 12 -4.78 -4.00 17.70
C LEU A 12 -3.90 -5.19 18.07
N ASP A 13 -4.05 -6.29 17.32
CA ASP A 13 -3.30 -7.54 17.57
C ASP A 13 -1.86 -7.42 17.04
N MET A 14 -1.06 -6.63 17.75
CA MET A 14 0.34 -6.38 17.40
C MET A 14 1.18 -7.66 17.50
N ILE A 15 1.90 -7.99 16.42
CA ILE A 15 2.74 -9.18 16.34
C ILE A 15 4.20 -8.81 16.59
N GLN A 16 4.66 -7.73 15.96
CA GLN A 16 6.09 -7.38 15.89
C GLN A 16 6.25 -5.88 15.90
N GLY A 17 7.34 -5.43 16.50
CA GLY A 17 7.84 -4.06 16.38
C GLY A 17 9.35 -4.11 16.38
N ASP A 18 9.94 -3.66 15.27
CA ASP A 18 11.37 -3.68 15.04
C ASP A 18 11.89 -2.31 14.58
N HIS A 19 13.21 -2.16 14.65
CA HIS A 19 13.94 -1.12 13.95
C HIS A 19 13.89 -1.42 12.44
N GLU A 20 13.50 -0.42 11.65
CA GLU A 20 13.56 -0.48 10.19
C GLU A 20 14.92 0.07 9.71
N ASP A 21 15.13 0.18 8.40
CA ASP A 21 16.42 0.45 7.78
C ASP A 21 16.96 1.88 8.06
N ALA A 22 16.12 2.90 8.00
CA ALA A 22 16.55 4.27 8.22
C ALA A 22 16.74 4.61 9.72
N PRO A 23 17.67 5.50 10.09
CA PRO A 23 17.84 5.93 11.46
C PRO A 23 16.56 6.45 12.10
N GLY A 24 16.15 5.85 13.22
CA GLY A 24 14.92 6.20 13.93
C GLY A 24 13.63 5.74 13.26
N GLN A 25 13.70 4.99 12.17
CA GLN A 25 12.55 4.37 11.53
C GLN A 25 12.16 3.08 12.26
N LEU A 26 10.86 2.89 12.46
CA LEU A 26 10.30 1.72 13.14
C LEU A 26 9.28 1.05 12.22
N GLU A 27 9.31 -0.29 12.18
CA GLU A 27 8.28 -1.11 11.54
C GLU A 27 7.43 -1.78 12.62
N LEU A 28 6.10 -1.65 12.49
CA LEU A 28 5.16 -2.33 13.38
C LEU A 28 4.16 -3.13 12.55
N ASN A 29 3.95 -4.37 12.94
CA ASN A 29 3.09 -5.32 12.26
C ASN A 29 2.01 -5.85 13.19
N TRP A 30 0.83 -6.14 12.63
CA TRP A 30 -0.28 -6.78 13.32
C TRP A 30 -0.88 -7.93 12.50
N THR A 31 -1.70 -8.75 13.14
CA THR A 31 -2.37 -9.87 12.49
C THR A 31 -3.31 -9.39 11.38
N TYR A 32 -3.47 -10.20 10.34
CA TYR A 32 -4.42 -9.91 9.26
C TYR A 32 -5.87 -9.91 9.78
N ASP A 33 -6.70 -9.12 9.12
CA ASP A 33 -8.13 -9.05 9.35
C ASP A 33 -8.87 -8.67 8.05
N ASN A 34 -10.19 -8.50 8.10
CA ASN A 34 -10.91 -7.97 6.95
C ASN A 34 -10.43 -6.54 6.60
N VAL A 35 -10.65 -6.16 5.35
CA VAL A 35 -10.11 -4.91 4.79
C VAL A 35 -10.55 -3.67 5.56
N LEU A 36 -11.80 -3.59 5.98
CA LEU A 36 -12.35 -2.43 6.70
C LEU A 36 -11.71 -2.31 8.09
N ARG A 37 -11.68 -3.41 8.85
CA ARG A 37 -11.06 -3.41 10.18
C ARG A 37 -9.57 -3.14 10.13
N ASN A 38 -8.88 -3.62 9.09
CA ASN A 38 -7.47 -3.31 8.90
C ASN A 38 -7.25 -1.82 8.60
N ALA A 39 -8.15 -1.17 7.84
CA ALA A 39 -8.13 0.26 7.62
C ALA A 39 -8.37 1.06 8.91
N ASP A 40 -9.33 0.63 9.73
CA ASP A 40 -9.59 1.22 11.07
C ASP A 40 -8.36 1.10 11.98
N ARG A 41 -7.71 -0.08 11.99
CA ARG A 41 -6.48 -0.32 12.76
C ARG A 41 -5.35 0.61 12.34
N LEU A 42 -5.11 0.77 11.04
CA LEU A 42 -4.06 1.66 10.55
C LEU A 42 -4.36 3.12 10.92
N SER A 43 -5.60 3.56 10.81
CA SER A 43 -6.02 4.90 11.19
C SER A 43 -5.82 5.16 12.69
N THR A 44 -6.25 4.21 13.53
CA THR A 44 -6.07 4.24 14.99
C THR A 44 -4.58 4.20 15.37
N TYR A 45 -3.81 3.34 14.73
CA TYR A 45 -2.35 3.22 14.93
C TYR A 45 -1.62 4.55 14.71
N ARG A 46 -1.94 5.26 13.62
CA ARG A 46 -1.35 6.58 13.34
C ARG A 46 -1.62 7.59 14.46
N GLN A 47 -2.83 7.57 15.02
CA GLN A 47 -3.20 8.44 16.14
C GLN A 47 -2.43 8.07 17.42
N ILE A 48 -2.31 6.78 17.72
CA ILE A 48 -1.53 6.28 18.87
C ILE A 48 -0.07 6.72 18.74
N CYS A 49 0.54 6.53 17.56
CA CYS A 49 1.91 6.97 17.32
C CYS A 49 2.09 8.47 17.55
N ALA A 50 1.17 9.28 17.02
CA ALA A 50 1.20 10.73 17.17
C ALA A 50 1.06 11.15 18.64
N GLN A 51 0.21 10.49 19.41
CA GLN A 51 0.02 10.76 20.83
C GLN A 51 1.26 10.39 21.65
N VAL A 52 1.77 9.16 21.46
CA VAL A 52 2.97 8.70 22.17
C VAL A 52 4.19 9.56 21.84
N ALA A 53 4.34 9.96 20.58
CA ALA A 53 5.43 10.86 20.18
C ALA A 53 5.36 12.19 20.93
N ARG A 54 4.18 12.85 20.95
CA ARG A 54 3.96 14.12 21.68
C ARG A 54 4.27 13.99 23.17
N GLU A 55 3.85 12.91 23.82
CA GLU A 55 4.14 12.65 25.23
C GLU A 55 5.65 12.52 25.54
N ASN A 56 6.47 12.25 24.52
CA ASN A 56 7.92 12.12 24.65
C ASN A 56 8.70 13.27 23.98
N GLY A 57 8.04 14.39 23.64
CA GLY A 57 8.68 15.53 22.98
C GLY A 57 9.14 15.24 21.55
N LEU A 58 8.53 14.25 20.87
CA LEU A 58 8.86 13.80 19.52
C LEU A 58 7.70 14.06 18.55
N ILE A 59 7.97 13.91 17.26
CA ILE A 59 6.99 13.94 16.20
C ILE A 59 6.95 12.56 15.54
N ALA A 60 5.77 11.95 15.47
CA ALA A 60 5.54 10.77 14.62
C ALA A 60 5.44 11.23 13.16
N CYS A 61 6.45 10.95 12.37
CA CYS A 61 6.50 11.32 10.96
C CYS A 61 6.02 10.16 10.08
N PHE A 62 4.94 10.39 9.34
CA PHE A 62 4.42 9.47 8.34
C PHE A 62 4.72 9.92 6.90
N MET A 63 5.54 10.94 6.70
CA MET A 63 6.02 11.29 5.36
C MET A 63 6.66 10.06 4.70
N THR A 64 6.36 9.87 3.44
CA THR A 64 6.91 8.74 2.67
C THR A 64 8.43 8.82 2.58
N LYS A 65 8.96 10.01 2.28
CA LYS A 65 10.40 10.24 2.12
C LYS A 65 10.80 11.54 2.84
N PRO A 66 10.99 11.51 4.15
CA PRO A 66 11.42 12.70 4.90
C PRO A 66 12.88 13.09 4.62
N PHE A 67 13.74 12.12 4.32
CA PHE A 67 15.16 12.33 4.03
C PHE A 67 15.59 11.55 2.78
N MET A 68 16.41 12.18 1.93
CA MET A 68 17.01 11.53 0.78
C MET A 68 18.20 10.67 1.22
N GLY A 69 18.55 9.66 0.41
CA GLY A 69 19.68 8.77 0.68
C GLY A 69 19.47 7.72 1.79
N VAL A 70 18.25 7.58 2.31
CA VAL A 70 17.87 6.54 3.27
C VAL A 70 16.54 5.89 2.87
N SER A 71 16.18 4.78 3.46
CA SER A 71 14.92 4.08 3.14
C SER A 71 13.69 4.94 3.42
N ALA A 72 12.69 4.79 2.57
CA ALA A 72 11.41 5.46 2.68
C ALA A 72 10.41 4.66 3.53
N SER A 73 9.36 5.34 4.02
CA SER A 73 8.30 4.71 4.80
C SER A 73 7.26 4.03 3.90
N GLY A 74 7.41 2.74 3.66
CA GLY A 74 6.41 1.89 3.00
C GLY A 74 5.25 1.54 3.95
N CYS A 75 4.14 1.08 3.37
CA CYS A 75 3.04 0.49 4.12
C CYS A 75 2.54 -0.76 3.37
N HIS A 76 3.42 -1.73 3.23
CA HIS A 76 3.17 -2.91 2.41
C HIS A 76 1.91 -3.63 2.85
N THR A 77 1.00 -3.87 1.90
CA THR A 77 -0.30 -4.48 2.17
C THR A 77 -0.30 -5.94 1.76
N ASN A 78 -0.30 -6.84 2.75
CA ASN A 78 -0.45 -8.27 2.51
C ASN A 78 -1.92 -8.61 2.26
N MET A 79 -2.20 -9.38 1.20
CA MET A 79 -3.55 -9.72 0.78
C MET A 79 -3.75 -11.22 0.66
N SER A 80 -4.92 -11.67 1.08
CA SER A 80 -5.47 -13.00 0.82
C SER A 80 -6.99 -12.91 0.69
N LEU A 81 -7.62 -13.80 -0.09
CA LEU A 81 -9.07 -13.91 -0.19
C LEU A 81 -9.52 -15.24 0.39
N TRP A 82 -10.61 -15.20 1.16
CA TRP A 82 -11.12 -16.35 1.87
C TRP A 82 -12.55 -16.66 1.44
N LYS A 83 -12.85 -17.94 1.27
CA LYS A 83 -14.18 -18.44 0.92
C LYS A 83 -14.78 -19.18 2.12
N GLY A 84 -16.03 -18.87 2.44
CA GLY A 84 -16.70 -19.44 3.62
C GLY A 84 -16.17 -18.82 4.91
N GLY A 85 -16.45 -19.46 6.01
CA GLY A 85 -16.19 -18.94 7.35
C GLY A 85 -17.45 -18.35 7.99
N LYS A 86 -17.36 -18.09 9.27
CA LYS A 86 -18.45 -17.47 10.04
C LYS A 86 -18.06 -16.04 10.37
N THR A 87 -18.95 -15.11 10.06
CA THR A 87 -18.85 -13.76 10.59
C THR A 87 -19.17 -13.79 12.06
N SER A 88 -18.24 -13.36 12.90
CA SER A 88 -18.45 -13.23 14.34
C SER A 88 -18.35 -11.76 14.75
N VAL A 89 -19.30 -11.33 15.58
CA VAL A 89 -19.26 -10.00 16.20
C VAL A 89 -18.21 -10.04 17.31
N ASN A 90 -17.29 -9.08 17.28
CA ASN A 90 -16.25 -9.00 18.30
C ASN A 90 -16.89 -8.65 19.66
N LYS A 91 -16.73 -9.52 20.62
CA LYS A 91 -17.07 -9.23 22.02
C LYS A 91 -15.81 -8.70 22.69
N LEU A 92 -15.77 -7.43 23.01
CA LEU A 92 -14.81 -6.89 23.96
C LEU A 92 -15.17 -7.44 25.35
N GLY A 93 -14.52 -8.54 25.75
CA GLY A 93 -14.94 -9.31 26.88
C GLY A 93 -16.36 -9.90 26.66
N ASN A 94 -17.07 -10.26 27.72
CA ASN A 94 -18.43 -10.80 27.65
C ASN A 94 -19.52 -9.71 27.49
N LYS A 95 -19.18 -8.46 27.15
CA LYS A 95 -20.14 -7.37 27.05
C LYS A 95 -20.33 -6.92 25.60
N LYS A 96 -21.56 -6.97 25.11
CA LYS A 96 -22.02 -6.32 23.91
C LYS A 96 -21.95 -4.79 24.11
N LEU A 97 -21.23 -4.08 23.25
CA LEU A 97 -21.24 -2.62 23.28
C LEU A 97 -22.53 -2.12 22.61
N PRO A 98 -23.35 -1.29 23.28
CA PRO A 98 -24.57 -0.76 22.68
C PRO A 98 -24.26 0.04 21.40
N GLY A 99 -25.00 -0.23 20.33
CA GLY A 99 -24.86 0.47 19.05
C GLY A 99 -23.69 0.05 18.15
N VAL A 100 -22.99 -1.04 18.48
CA VAL A 100 -21.80 -1.52 17.74
C VAL A 100 -22.04 -2.90 17.11
N ASP A 101 -23.29 -3.30 16.99
CA ASP A 101 -23.66 -4.68 16.64
C ASP A 101 -23.25 -5.15 15.25
N GLU A 102 -22.92 -4.24 14.33
CA GLU A 102 -22.58 -4.57 12.93
C GLU A 102 -21.20 -4.11 12.45
N VAL A 103 -20.54 -3.18 13.12
CA VAL A 103 -19.32 -2.54 12.62
C VAL A 103 -18.04 -3.35 12.87
N PHE A 104 -18.06 -4.30 13.81
CA PHE A 104 -16.89 -5.09 14.20
C PHE A 104 -17.04 -6.60 14.00
N SER A 105 -17.64 -6.99 12.87
CA SER A 105 -17.64 -8.40 12.50
C SER A 105 -16.29 -8.79 11.88
N TYR A 106 -15.72 -9.91 12.29
CA TYR A 106 -14.60 -10.53 11.60
C TYR A 106 -15.00 -11.93 11.13
N VAL A 107 -14.39 -12.36 10.03
CA VAL A 107 -14.62 -13.70 9.49
C VAL A 107 -13.61 -14.65 10.11
N SER A 108 -14.08 -15.65 10.86
CA SER A 108 -13.24 -16.71 11.40
C SER A 108 -13.45 -18.01 10.63
N GLY A 109 -12.38 -18.73 10.38
CA GLY A 109 -12.39 -19.96 9.59
C GLY A 109 -12.50 -19.68 8.08
N GLY A 110 -12.92 -20.68 7.32
CA GLY A 110 -12.96 -20.61 5.87
C GLY A 110 -11.69 -21.14 5.20
N THR A 111 -11.69 -21.10 3.86
CA THR A 111 -10.58 -21.59 3.04
C THR A 111 -9.91 -20.42 2.33
N ASN A 112 -8.60 -20.28 2.52
CA ASN A 112 -7.80 -19.31 1.79
C ASN A 112 -7.72 -19.73 0.31
N THR A 113 -8.28 -18.90 -0.57
CA THR A 113 -8.36 -19.19 -2.00
C THR A 113 -7.06 -18.89 -2.76
N PHE A 114 -6.07 -18.30 -2.08
CA PHE A 114 -4.74 -18.04 -2.63
C PHE A 114 -3.76 -19.18 -2.34
N MET A 115 -4.15 -20.16 -1.52
CA MET A 115 -3.30 -21.33 -1.30
C MET A 115 -3.01 -22.05 -2.59
N PRO A 116 -1.79 -22.60 -2.77
CA PRO A 116 -1.42 -23.36 -3.95
C PRO A 116 -2.42 -24.49 -4.22
N ASP A 117 -2.84 -24.61 -5.47
CA ASP A 117 -3.64 -25.72 -5.98
C ASP A 117 -2.80 -26.70 -6.85
N THR A 118 -1.48 -26.50 -6.83
CA THR A 118 -0.46 -27.34 -7.47
C THR A 118 0.54 -27.86 -6.44
N LYS A 119 1.46 -28.75 -6.89
CA LYS A 119 2.55 -29.25 -6.04
C LYS A 119 3.63 -28.22 -5.73
N ASP A 120 3.66 -27.10 -6.46
CA ASP A 120 4.58 -26.00 -6.19
C ASP A 120 4.01 -25.12 -5.06
N PRO A 121 4.62 -25.16 -3.86
CA PRO A 121 4.11 -24.41 -2.71
C PRO A 121 4.32 -22.89 -2.85
N GLN A 122 5.11 -22.44 -3.82
CA GLN A 122 5.36 -21.02 -4.06
C GLN A 122 4.31 -20.41 -4.99
N LEU A 123 3.72 -21.21 -5.88
CA LEU A 123 2.76 -20.72 -6.87
C LEU A 123 1.43 -20.41 -6.18
N PRO A 124 0.94 -19.18 -6.24
CA PRO A 124 -0.41 -18.87 -5.75
C PRO A 124 -1.46 -19.70 -6.48
N GLY A 125 -2.52 -20.10 -5.77
CA GLY A 125 -3.65 -20.78 -6.38
C GLY A 125 -4.28 -19.94 -7.50
N LYS A 126 -5.13 -20.57 -8.30
CA LYS A 126 -5.76 -19.94 -9.48
C LYS A 126 -6.39 -18.57 -9.18
N ILE A 127 -7.08 -18.45 -8.06
CA ILE A 127 -7.71 -17.17 -7.65
C ILE A 127 -6.64 -16.13 -7.31
N GLY A 128 -5.54 -16.54 -6.65
CA GLY A 128 -4.42 -15.66 -6.36
C GLY A 128 -3.74 -15.13 -7.62
N LEU A 129 -3.49 -15.99 -8.60
CA LEU A 129 -2.92 -15.58 -9.90
C LEU A 129 -3.86 -14.65 -10.67
N GLN A 130 -5.17 -14.90 -10.67
CA GLN A 130 -6.15 -14.00 -11.28
C GLN A 130 -6.20 -12.64 -10.59
N SER A 131 -6.11 -12.61 -9.26
CA SER A 131 -6.03 -11.37 -8.47
C SER A 131 -4.76 -10.58 -8.78
N ILE A 132 -3.61 -11.26 -8.85
CA ILE A 132 -2.34 -10.64 -9.29
C ILE A 132 -2.50 -10.02 -10.68
N ALA A 133 -3.08 -10.74 -11.63
CA ALA A 133 -3.29 -10.24 -13.00
C ALA A 133 -4.18 -8.98 -13.04
N GLY A 134 -5.24 -8.96 -12.24
CA GLY A 134 -6.12 -7.80 -12.10
C GLY A 134 -5.37 -6.59 -11.52
N ILE A 135 -4.67 -6.77 -10.41
CA ILE A 135 -3.89 -5.67 -9.81
C ILE A 135 -2.81 -5.19 -10.77
N MET A 136 -2.08 -6.09 -11.43
CA MET A 136 -1.03 -5.74 -12.39
C MET A 136 -1.54 -4.87 -13.55
N LYS A 137 -2.74 -5.17 -14.05
CA LYS A 137 -3.37 -4.37 -15.11
C LYS A 137 -3.62 -2.94 -14.67
N HIS A 138 -4.08 -2.75 -13.45
CA HIS A 138 -4.50 -1.46 -12.89
C HIS A 138 -3.42 -0.79 -12.04
N LEU A 139 -2.22 -1.37 -11.96
CA LEU A 139 -1.16 -0.90 -11.07
C LEU A 139 -0.79 0.58 -11.26
N PRO A 140 -0.73 1.13 -12.50
CA PRO A 140 -0.50 2.55 -12.69
C PRO A 140 -1.57 3.45 -12.04
N ALA A 141 -2.85 3.12 -12.18
CA ALA A 141 -3.96 3.86 -11.57
C ALA A 141 -3.97 3.70 -10.04
N LEU A 142 -3.70 2.49 -9.54
CA LEU A 142 -3.60 2.19 -8.11
C LEU A 142 -2.47 2.99 -7.44
N THR A 143 -1.45 3.40 -8.18
CA THR A 143 -0.35 4.22 -7.65
C THR A 143 -0.86 5.56 -7.14
N ALA A 144 -1.87 6.18 -7.75
CA ALA A 144 -2.48 7.42 -7.26
C ALA A 144 -3.08 7.29 -5.85
N LEU A 145 -3.61 6.10 -5.52
CA LEU A 145 -4.21 5.83 -4.22
C LEU A 145 -3.20 5.31 -3.19
N GLY A 146 -2.21 4.53 -3.64
CA GLY A 146 -1.19 3.94 -2.79
C GLY A 146 -0.02 4.88 -2.48
N SER A 147 0.29 5.79 -3.40
CA SER A 147 1.34 6.82 -3.32
C SER A 147 0.72 8.19 -3.56
N SER A 148 -0.12 8.62 -2.61
CA SER A 148 -1.12 9.66 -2.81
C SER A 148 -0.66 11.09 -2.51
N THR A 149 0.65 11.35 -2.41
CA THR A 149 1.22 12.68 -2.16
C THR A 149 2.37 12.99 -3.10
N VAL A 150 2.69 14.27 -3.30
CA VAL A 150 3.90 14.67 -4.05
C VAL A 150 5.15 14.03 -3.43
N ASN A 151 5.22 13.96 -2.10
CA ASN A 151 6.37 13.38 -1.39
C ASN A 151 6.49 11.86 -1.63
N SER A 152 5.39 11.16 -1.93
CA SER A 152 5.37 9.72 -2.22
C SER A 152 6.30 9.34 -3.37
N TYR A 153 6.37 10.16 -4.40
CA TYR A 153 7.16 9.89 -5.61
C TYR A 153 8.66 10.06 -5.40
N ARG A 154 9.09 10.78 -4.39
CA ARG A 154 10.52 10.85 -4.01
C ARG A 154 11.06 9.48 -3.60
N ARG A 155 10.21 8.59 -3.05
CA ARG A 155 10.53 7.18 -2.79
C ARG A 155 10.85 6.43 -4.08
N LEU A 156 10.15 6.73 -5.18
CA LEU A 156 10.32 6.05 -6.46
C LEU A 156 11.53 6.59 -7.25
N TRP A 157 11.90 7.85 -7.03
CA TRP A 157 13.09 8.46 -7.64
C TRP A 157 14.40 8.09 -6.94
N ASP A 158 14.38 7.89 -5.62
CA ASP A 158 15.55 7.47 -4.86
C ASP A 158 15.69 5.94 -4.89
N GLN A 159 16.17 5.45 -6.04
CA GLN A 159 16.28 4.02 -6.33
C GLN A 159 17.39 3.35 -5.51
N GLY A 160 17.22 2.05 -5.23
CA GLY A 160 18.20 1.26 -4.49
C GLY A 160 17.76 0.88 -3.07
N PHE A 161 16.68 1.49 -2.58
CA PHE A 161 16.09 1.22 -1.26
C PHE A 161 14.85 0.31 -1.35
N TRP A 162 14.84 -0.64 -2.27
CA TRP A 162 13.78 -1.64 -2.45
C TRP A 162 12.37 -1.07 -2.71
N ALA A 163 12.28 0.19 -3.18
CA ALA A 163 11.03 0.77 -3.61
C ALA A 163 10.57 0.13 -4.93
N PRO A 164 9.29 -0.25 -5.06
CA PRO A 164 8.77 -0.88 -6.28
C PRO A 164 8.52 0.18 -7.35
N VAL A 165 9.51 0.45 -8.19
CA VAL A 165 9.44 1.43 -9.29
C VAL A 165 8.81 0.83 -10.55
N TYR A 166 8.65 -0.50 -10.58
CA TYR A 166 8.29 -1.26 -11.77
C TYR A 166 6.98 -2.02 -11.59
N ALA A 167 6.17 -1.98 -12.64
CA ALA A 167 4.90 -2.68 -12.71
C ALA A 167 5.11 -4.17 -13.03
N ASP A 168 5.62 -4.93 -12.07
CA ASP A 168 5.84 -6.36 -12.21
C ASP A 168 5.52 -7.11 -10.92
N TRP A 169 5.51 -8.46 -10.98
CA TRP A 169 5.30 -9.33 -9.86
C TRP A 169 6.33 -10.46 -9.82
N GLY A 170 6.66 -10.96 -8.65
CA GLY A 170 7.61 -12.07 -8.53
C GLY A 170 7.65 -12.70 -7.15
N TYR A 171 8.35 -13.84 -7.08
CA TYR A 171 8.59 -14.56 -5.83
C TYR A 171 9.75 -13.93 -5.08
N GLN A 172 9.53 -13.60 -3.80
CA GLN A 172 10.53 -12.97 -2.92
C GLN A 172 11.24 -11.76 -3.54
N ASN A 173 10.67 -11.19 -4.60
CA ASN A 173 11.28 -10.09 -5.34
C ASN A 173 10.80 -8.74 -4.80
N ARG A 174 11.65 -8.06 -4.04
CA ARG A 174 11.36 -6.76 -3.44
C ARG A 174 11.39 -5.60 -4.43
N THR A 175 11.88 -5.80 -5.65
CA THR A 175 11.90 -4.77 -6.70
C THR A 175 10.59 -4.68 -7.48
N CYS A 176 9.69 -5.67 -7.32
CA CYS A 176 8.38 -5.72 -7.96
C CYS A 176 7.30 -4.97 -7.18
N GLY A 177 6.29 -4.47 -7.88
CA GLY A 177 5.08 -3.88 -7.30
C GLY A 177 4.23 -4.88 -6.52
N LEU A 178 4.26 -6.16 -6.93
CA LEU A 178 3.64 -7.27 -6.21
C LEU A 178 4.67 -8.36 -5.90
N ARG A 179 4.71 -8.78 -4.65
CA ARG A 179 5.62 -9.83 -4.19
C ARG A 179 4.84 -10.98 -3.58
N VAL A 180 5.03 -12.20 -4.08
CA VAL A 180 4.59 -13.42 -3.40
C VAL A 180 5.64 -13.76 -2.34
N SER A 181 5.34 -13.45 -1.09
CA SER A 181 6.28 -13.60 0.03
C SER A 181 6.09 -14.89 0.82
N ALA A 182 4.91 -15.50 0.73
CA ALA A 182 4.57 -16.77 1.38
C ALA A 182 3.37 -17.41 0.67
N PRO A 183 3.16 -18.73 0.83
CA PRO A 183 1.96 -19.41 0.34
C PRO A 183 0.68 -18.75 0.86
N GLY A 184 -0.33 -18.63 0.00
CA GLY A 184 -1.65 -18.12 0.37
C GLY A 184 -1.76 -16.61 0.52
N ARG A 185 -0.73 -15.84 0.19
CA ARG A 185 -0.77 -14.37 0.19
C ARG A 185 0.18 -13.78 -0.83
N PHE A 186 -0.08 -12.55 -1.22
CA PHE A 186 0.90 -11.68 -1.85
C PHE A 186 0.91 -10.31 -1.16
N GLU A 187 1.97 -9.58 -1.37
CA GLU A 187 2.26 -8.27 -0.82
C GLU A 187 2.14 -7.22 -1.94
N TYR A 188 1.21 -6.27 -1.79
CA TYR A 188 1.16 -5.06 -2.61
C TYR A 188 2.16 -4.06 -2.05
N ARG A 189 3.12 -3.63 -2.86
CA ARG A 189 4.27 -2.84 -2.42
C ARG A 189 4.26 -1.40 -2.91
N SER A 190 3.46 -1.09 -3.93
CA SER A 190 3.31 0.27 -4.48
C SER A 190 2.43 1.15 -3.60
N VAL A 191 2.72 1.14 -2.30
CA VAL A 191 1.98 1.83 -1.25
C VAL A 191 2.93 2.36 -0.19
N ASP A 192 2.64 3.52 0.34
CA ASP A 192 3.43 4.17 1.39
C ASP A 192 2.60 4.57 2.62
N SER A 193 3.27 5.14 3.60
CA SER A 193 2.67 5.50 4.89
C SER A 193 1.63 6.63 4.84
N MET A 194 1.52 7.37 3.72
CA MET A 194 0.58 8.50 3.57
C MET A 194 -0.74 8.12 2.90
N HIS A 195 -0.89 6.88 2.41
CA HIS A 195 -2.10 6.46 1.71
C HIS A 195 -3.35 6.46 2.61
N ASN A 196 -4.52 6.57 1.97
CA ASN A 196 -5.80 6.32 2.64
C ASN A 196 -6.15 4.82 2.55
N PRO A 197 -6.18 4.07 3.68
CA PRO A 197 -6.35 2.63 3.67
C PRO A 197 -7.75 2.18 3.19
N TYR A 198 -8.77 3.02 3.36
CA TYR A 198 -10.13 2.71 2.90
C TYR A 198 -10.22 2.78 1.37
N LEU A 199 -9.70 3.85 0.78
CA LEU A 199 -9.73 4.04 -0.68
C LEU A 199 -8.87 2.99 -1.39
N LEU A 200 -7.66 2.76 -0.89
CA LEU A 200 -6.77 1.75 -1.46
C LEU A 200 -7.36 0.34 -1.31
N GLY A 201 -7.92 0.02 -0.14
CA GLY A 201 -8.56 -1.28 0.10
C GLY A 201 -9.70 -1.56 -0.89
N ALA A 202 -10.58 -0.58 -1.11
CA ALA A 202 -11.67 -0.69 -2.09
C ALA A 202 -11.14 -0.91 -3.51
N ALA A 203 -10.14 -0.12 -3.92
CA ALA A 203 -9.54 -0.21 -5.26
C ALA A 203 -8.81 -1.54 -5.49
N LEU A 204 -8.06 -2.05 -4.51
CA LEU A 204 -7.40 -3.35 -4.61
C LEU A 204 -8.40 -4.49 -4.73
N LEU A 205 -9.49 -4.47 -3.96
CA LEU A 205 -10.57 -5.46 -4.07
C LEU A 205 -11.23 -5.41 -5.45
N LYS A 206 -11.47 -4.21 -5.98
CA LYS A 206 -12.04 -4.04 -7.32
C LYS A 206 -11.14 -4.58 -8.42
N ALA A 207 -9.84 -4.33 -8.34
CA ALA A 207 -8.85 -4.88 -9.25
C ALA A 207 -8.80 -6.42 -9.18
N CYS A 208 -8.85 -6.99 -7.98
CA CYS A 208 -8.94 -8.45 -7.80
C CYS A 208 -10.23 -9.01 -8.43
N ASP A 209 -11.37 -8.36 -8.20
CA ASP A 209 -12.67 -8.77 -8.74
C ASP A 209 -12.65 -8.81 -10.27
N GLU A 210 -12.10 -7.80 -10.94
CA GLU A 210 -11.96 -7.82 -12.40
C GLU A 210 -11.07 -8.99 -12.86
N GLY A 211 -9.92 -9.18 -12.20
CA GLY A 211 -9.01 -10.28 -12.53
C GLY A 211 -9.66 -11.65 -12.42
N ILE A 212 -10.44 -11.87 -11.37
CA ILE A 212 -11.17 -13.11 -11.12
C ILE A 212 -12.33 -13.27 -12.10
N SER A 213 -13.17 -12.27 -12.25
CA SER A 213 -14.37 -12.31 -13.11
C SER A 213 -14.01 -12.53 -14.58
N LYS A 214 -12.94 -11.90 -15.05
CA LYS A 214 -12.42 -12.04 -16.40
C LYS A 214 -11.45 -13.21 -16.57
N LYS A 215 -11.19 -13.99 -15.50
CA LYS A 215 -10.26 -15.13 -15.51
C LYS A 215 -8.89 -14.76 -16.08
N MET A 216 -8.39 -13.61 -15.70
CA MET A 216 -7.13 -13.06 -16.22
C MET A 216 -5.94 -13.95 -15.82
N LYS A 217 -4.88 -13.85 -16.61
CA LYS A 217 -3.61 -14.53 -16.33
C LYS A 217 -2.52 -13.47 -16.22
N PRO A 218 -1.68 -13.52 -15.18
CA PRO A 218 -0.53 -12.63 -15.10
C PRO A 218 0.55 -13.00 -16.11
N SER A 219 1.50 -12.09 -16.36
CA SER A 219 2.78 -12.40 -17.00
C SER A 219 3.55 -13.47 -16.22
N ALA A 220 4.63 -14.00 -16.80
CA ALA A 220 5.57 -14.79 -16.03
C ALA A 220 6.14 -13.98 -14.86
N PRO A 221 6.42 -14.63 -13.71
CA PRO A 221 6.99 -13.91 -12.57
C PRO A 221 8.39 -13.39 -12.88
N GLU A 222 8.69 -12.17 -12.44
CA GLU A 222 10.01 -11.56 -12.59
C GLU A 222 10.98 -12.13 -11.53
N SER A 223 12.04 -12.76 -11.99
CA SER A 223 13.07 -13.34 -11.13
C SER A 223 14.32 -12.46 -10.98
N ARG A 224 14.48 -11.46 -11.85
CA ARG A 224 15.66 -10.59 -11.87
C ARG A 224 15.53 -9.46 -10.85
N ASN A 225 16.66 -8.90 -10.42
CA ASN A 225 16.68 -7.57 -9.85
C ASN A 225 16.36 -6.55 -10.95
N ILE A 226 15.16 -5.94 -10.89
CA ILE A 226 14.67 -5.07 -11.97
C ILE A 226 15.52 -3.81 -12.10
N TYR A 227 16.10 -3.30 -11.00
CA TYR A 227 17.01 -2.14 -11.08
C TYR A 227 18.26 -2.44 -11.95
N GLU A 228 18.84 -3.65 -11.79
CA GLU A 228 19.97 -4.09 -12.59
C GLU A 228 19.56 -4.35 -14.03
N ALA A 229 18.39 -4.94 -14.26
CA ALA A 229 17.84 -5.15 -15.60
C ALA A 229 17.65 -3.82 -16.34
N GLN A 230 17.14 -2.79 -15.68
CA GLN A 230 17.01 -1.45 -16.26
C GLN A 230 18.37 -0.83 -16.59
N LYS A 231 19.33 -0.89 -15.65
CA LYS A 231 20.70 -0.40 -15.91
C LYS A 231 21.35 -1.09 -17.09
N ALA A 232 21.02 -2.37 -17.32
CA ALA A 232 21.49 -3.14 -18.47
C ALA A 232 20.68 -2.86 -19.77
N GLY A 233 19.84 -1.83 -19.80
CA GLY A 233 19.07 -1.43 -20.98
C GLY A 233 17.92 -2.37 -21.34
N LYS A 234 17.45 -3.22 -20.39
CA LYS A 234 16.27 -4.04 -20.61
C LYS A 234 15.00 -3.21 -20.51
N ASP A 235 14.05 -3.52 -21.37
CA ASP A 235 12.71 -2.92 -21.29
C ASP A 235 12.01 -3.38 -20.02
N VAL A 236 11.58 -2.41 -19.18
CA VAL A 236 10.89 -2.62 -17.92
C VAL A 236 9.76 -1.61 -17.79
N LYS A 237 8.58 -2.10 -17.45
CA LYS A 237 7.39 -1.28 -17.33
C LYS A 237 7.46 -0.47 -16.02
N LYS A 238 7.59 0.85 -16.12
CA LYS A 238 7.65 1.74 -14.95
C LYS A 238 6.26 2.07 -14.43
N LEU A 239 6.18 2.32 -13.14
CA LEU A 239 5.06 2.99 -12.50
C LEU A 239 5.08 4.50 -12.81
N PRO A 240 3.97 5.22 -12.66
CA PRO A 240 3.98 6.68 -12.65
C PRO A 240 5.02 7.21 -11.67
N LEU A 241 5.77 8.23 -12.10
CA LEU A 241 6.85 8.81 -11.31
C LEU A 241 6.52 10.20 -10.75
N SER A 242 5.29 10.65 -10.93
CA SER A 242 4.77 11.88 -10.33
C SER A 242 3.31 11.72 -9.93
N LEU A 243 2.85 12.57 -9.01
CA LEU A 243 1.45 12.58 -8.61
C LEU A 243 0.55 12.93 -9.81
N GLY A 244 0.95 13.90 -10.65
CA GLY A 244 0.19 14.27 -11.84
C GLY A 244 0.02 13.11 -12.80
N GLU A 245 1.09 12.39 -13.15
CA GLU A 245 1.01 11.20 -14.01
C GLU A 245 0.11 10.11 -13.41
N ALA A 246 0.20 9.86 -12.11
CA ALA A 246 -0.63 8.85 -11.46
C ALA A 246 -2.12 9.24 -11.45
N LEU A 247 -2.45 10.52 -11.25
CA LEU A 247 -3.81 11.03 -11.34
C LEU A 247 -4.37 10.92 -12.76
N GLU A 248 -3.55 11.16 -13.79
CA GLU A 248 -3.93 10.94 -15.18
C GLU A 248 -4.27 9.45 -15.41
N ARG A 249 -3.41 8.51 -14.99
CA ARG A 249 -3.68 7.08 -15.07
C ARG A 249 -4.95 6.66 -14.32
N LEU A 250 -5.20 7.26 -13.16
CA LEU A 250 -6.43 7.01 -12.41
C LEU A 250 -7.65 7.53 -13.18
N SER A 251 -7.57 8.69 -13.82
CA SER A 251 -8.66 9.27 -14.58
C SER A 251 -9.06 8.45 -15.83
N GLU A 252 -8.09 7.74 -16.40
CA GLU A 252 -8.28 6.86 -17.56
C GLU A 252 -8.78 5.46 -17.19
N ASP A 253 -8.70 5.06 -15.92
CA ASP A 253 -9.04 3.71 -15.46
C ASP A 253 -10.45 3.63 -14.87
N GLU A 254 -11.44 3.33 -15.72
CA GLU A 254 -12.84 3.24 -15.33
C GLU A 254 -13.10 2.16 -14.25
N VAL A 255 -12.27 1.10 -14.19
CA VAL A 255 -12.44 0.04 -13.20
C VAL A 255 -12.05 0.55 -11.82
N ILE A 256 -10.89 1.19 -11.69
CA ILE A 256 -10.43 1.71 -10.40
C ILE A 256 -11.27 2.92 -9.97
N LYS A 257 -11.65 3.80 -10.88
CA LYS A 257 -12.62 4.88 -10.60
C LYS A 257 -13.91 4.33 -10.00
N SER A 258 -14.45 3.26 -10.56
CA SER A 258 -15.71 2.66 -10.08
C SER A 258 -15.60 2.01 -8.68
N ALA A 259 -14.40 1.86 -8.15
CA ALA A 259 -14.20 1.43 -6.75
C ALA A 259 -14.56 2.53 -5.74
N LEU A 260 -14.62 3.78 -6.19
CA LEU A 260 -14.94 4.94 -5.37
C LEU A 260 -16.32 5.48 -5.77
N PRO A 261 -17.18 5.88 -4.81
CA PRO A 261 -18.38 6.64 -5.14
C PRO A 261 -18.01 7.91 -5.93
N ASP A 262 -18.84 8.30 -6.91
CA ASP A 262 -18.54 9.42 -7.82
C ASP A 262 -18.10 10.70 -7.12
N GLU A 263 -18.79 11.09 -6.07
CA GLU A 263 -18.44 12.29 -5.30
C GLU A 263 -17.10 12.12 -4.57
N MET A 264 -16.79 10.92 -4.05
CA MET A 264 -15.52 10.65 -3.40
C MET A 264 -14.37 10.71 -4.41
N TYR A 265 -14.55 10.15 -5.61
CA TYR A 265 -13.57 10.25 -6.68
C TYR A 265 -13.30 11.70 -7.06
N LYS A 266 -14.36 12.50 -7.29
CA LYS A 266 -14.24 13.92 -7.66
C LYS A 266 -13.48 14.71 -6.59
N VAL A 267 -13.84 14.53 -5.31
CA VAL A 267 -13.17 15.19 -4.18
C VAL A 267 -11.70 14.77 -4.07
N PHE A 268 -11.44 13.46 -4.17
CA PHE A 268 -10.06 12.95 -4.12
C PHE A 268 -9.22 13.50 -5.27
N HIS A 269 -9.72 13.40 -6.50
CA HIS A 269 -9.00 13.85 -7.69
C HIS A 269 -8.74 15.37 -7.64
N TRP A 270 -9.77 16.16 -7.32
CA TRP A 270 -9.62 17.61 -7.18
C TRP A 270 -8.59 17.98 -6.11
N TYR A 271 -8.69 17.39 -4.92
CA TYR A 271 -7.79 17.68 -3.81
C TYR A 271 -6.34 17.32 -4.12
N LYS A 272 -6.13 16.20 -4.80
CA LYS A 272 -4.79 15.75 -5.17
C LYS A 272 -4.20 16.51 -6.36
N ASN A 273 -5.04 16.93 -7.29
CA ASN A 273 -4.61 17.81 -8.38
C ASN A 273 -4.22 19.21 -7.85
N ASP A 274 -4.99 19.77 -6.91
CA ASP A 274 -4.65 21.02 -6.23
C ASP A 274 -3.29 20.93 -5.47
N GLU A 275 -3.03 19.80 -4.81
CA GLU A 275 -1.71 19.53 -4.20
C GLU A 275 -0.60 19.54 -5.25
N TRP A 276 -0.83 18.88 -6.40
CA TRP A 276 0.13 18.79 -7.49
C TRP A 276 0.40 20.17 -8.13
N GLU A 277 -0.63 20.94 -8.41
CA GLU A 277 -0.52 22.30 -8.99
C GLU A 277 0.23 23.26 -8.04
N LYS A 278 -0.07 23.21 -6.75
CA LYS A 278 0.63 24.00 -5.73
C LYS A 278 2.12 23.65 -5.65
N PHE A 279 2.44 22.36 -5.78
CA PHE A 279 3.85 21.93 -5.82
C PHE A 279 4.55 22.45 -7.07
N LEU A 280 3.93 22.38 -8.25
CA LEU A 280 4.51 22.89 -9.50
C LEU A 280 4.71 24.41 -9.47
N GLY A 281 3.81 25.13 -8.82
CA GLY A 281 3.90 26.59 -8.67
C GLY A 281 4.86 27.07 -7.57
N ALA A 282 5.47 26.16 -6.80
CA ALA A 282 6.37 26.52 -5.71
C ALA A 282 7.83 26.55 -6.18
N THR A 283 8.52 27.66 -5.92
CA THR A 283 9.99 27.73 -6.02
C THR A 283 10.59 27.04 -4.80
N THR A 284 11.36 25.99 -5.03
CA THR A 284 11.98 25.20 -3.96
C THR A 284 13.41 25.67 -3.65
N GLN A 285 13.96 25.24 -2.52
CA GLN A 285 15.36 25.52 -2.19
C GLN A 285 16.30 24.95 -3.27
N TRP A 286 15.94 23.80 -3.85
CA TRP A 286 16.71 23.21 -4.95
C TRP A 286 16.77 24.11 -6.19
N ASP A 287 15.67 24.78 -6.54
CA ASP A 287 15.65 25.75 -7.66
C ASP A 287 16.61 26.90 -7.38
N LEU A 288 16.56 27.45 -6.15
CA LEU A 288 17.45 28.53 -5.75
C LEU A 288 18.91 28.09 -5.75
N ASP A 289 19.22 26.96 -5.17
CA ASP A 289 20.60 26.42 -5.11
C ASP A 289 21.16 26.09 -6.49
N THR A 290 20.27 25.76 -7.45
CA THR A 290 20.67 25.35 -8.80
C THR A 290 20.76 26.52 -9.77
N TYR A 291 19.83 27.46 -9.72
CA TYR A 291 19.64 28.45 -10.78
C TYR A 291 19.88 29.91 -10.37
N LEU A 292 19.93 30.25 -9.06
CA LEU A 292 20.01 31.63 -8.60
C LEU A 292 21.27 32.34 -9.12
N ASP A 293 22.41 31.65 -9.22
CA ASP A 293 23.68 32.18 -9.67
C ASP A 293 24.15 31.49 -10.99
N CYS A 294 23.19 30.93 -11.75
CA CYS A 294 23.46 30.30 -13.04
C CYS A 294 23.42 31.32 -14.15
N LEU A 295 24.54 31.50 -14.83
CA LEU A 295 24.59 32.26 -16.11
C LEU A 295 24.15 31.33 -17.25
N PRO A 296 23.18 31.73 -18.11
CA PRO A 296 22.73 30.94 -19.23
C PRO A 296 23.79 30.82 -20.35
#